data_aba2d80798fb8ab5b16a120fa6214da9
#
_entry.id   aba2d80798fb8ab5b16a120fa6214da9
#
_cell.length_a   1.000
_cell.length_b   1.000
_cell.length_c   1.000
_cell.angle_alpha   90.00
_cell.angle_beta   90.00
_cell.angle_gamma   90.00
#
_symmetry.space_group_name_H-M   'P 1'
#
loop_
_entity.id
_entity.type
_entity.pdbx_description
1 polymer ?
#
loop_
_entity_poly.entity_id
_entity_poly.type
_entity_poly.pdbx_seq_one_letter_code
_entity_poly.pdbx_strand_id
1 'polypeptide(L)'
;MPVINVALIGSEKFARSIAKRGDVRDIESYVFKEGSGEKSRIISFLRPLKHPESIRPLLSVLNVAKAGIIEISKIDAALGEILVSFSCAGIQNGMVIINPEEDAWIDEEQISVLLSQAGLPWQIYNSMPEPHRIRSNIFDMFNEREILDEQLILP
;
A
#
# COMPACT_ATOMS: atom_id res chain seq x y z
N MET A 1 18.55 -10.61 -1.81
CA MET A 1 17.89 -9.71 -0.86
C MET A 1 16.41 -9.60 -1.23
N PRO A 2 15.50 -10.08 -0.40
CA PRO A 2 14.08 -10.02 -0.74
C PRO A 2 13.53 -8.59 -0.68
N VAL A 3 12.75 -8.24 -1.71
CA VAL A 3 12.12 -6.94 -1.82
C VAL A 3 10.61 -7.13 -1.93
N ILE A 4 9.87 -6.43 -1.08
CA ILE A 4 8.41 -6.42 -1.13
C ILE A 4 7.96 -5.08 -1.72
N ASN A 5 7.29 -5.12 -2.86
CA ASN A 5 6.71 -3.94 -3.47
C ASN A 5 5.30 -3.73 -2.93
N VAL A 6 5.05 -2.56 -2.37
CA VAL A 6 3.77 -2.18 -1.78
C VAL A 6 3.22 -0.97 -2.51
N ALA A 7 2.00 -1.08 -3.02
CA ALA A 7 1.30 0.07 -3.59
C ALA A 7 0.79 0.95 -2.44
N LEU A 8 1.18 2.20 -2.40
CA LEU A 8 0.81 3.14 -1.35
C LEU A 8 -0.02 4.27 -1.93
N ILE A 9 -1.26 4.34 -1.52
CA ILE A 9 -2.19 5.40 -1.90
C ILE A 9 -2.39 6.27 -0.67
N GLY A 10 -1.92 7.51 -0.75
CA GLY A 10 -2.01 8.42 0.39
C GLY A 10 -1.20 9.67 0.14
N SER A 11 -1.04 10.47 1.20
CA SER A 11 -0.31 11.72 1.15
C SER A 11 1.20 11.48 1.15
N GLU A 12 1.94 12.45 0.63
CA GLU A 12 3.41 12.46 0.71
C GLU A 12 3.87 12.45 2.16
N LYS A 13 3.17 13.18 3.03
CA LYS A 13 3.47 13.20 4.47
C LYS A 13 3.39 11.81 5.07
N PHE A 14 2.34 11.06 4.76
CA PHE A 14 2.20 9.69 5.22
C PHE A 14 3.34 8.81 4.70
N ALA A 15 3.62 8.87 3.40
CA ALA A 15 4.66 8.07 2.79
C ALA A 15 6.03 8.33 3.45
N ARG A 16 6.38 9.59 3.66
CA ARG A 16 7.65 9.97 4.30
C ARG A 16 7.72 9.50 5.76
N SER A 17 6.59 9.33 6.43
CA SER A 17 6.55 8.86 7.82
C SER A 17 6.95 7.39 7.95
N ILE A 18 6.76 6.59 6.91
CA ILE A 18 7.00 5.15 6.97
C ILE A 18 8.26 4.71 6.23
N ALA A 19 8.80 5.52 5.33
CA ALA A 19 9.97 5.14 4.55
C ALA A 19 10.69 6.38 3.99
N LYS A 20 11.92 6.15 3.52
CA LYS A 20 12.74 7.19 2.93
C LYS A 20 12.43 7.34 1.45
N ARG A 21 12.27 8.58 1.00
CA ARG A 21 11.99 8.88 -0.41
C ARG A 21 13.17 8.53 -1.31
N GLY A 22 12.86 7.85 -2.42
CA GLY A 22 13.80 7.59 -3.51
C GLY A 22 13.57 8.51 -4.70
N ASP A 23 13.63 7.97 -5.91
CA ASP A 23 13.42 8.73 -7.14
C ASP A 23 11.98 9.24 -7.27
N VAL A 24 11.83 10.40 -7.94
CA VAL A 24 10.54 11.04 -8.18
C VAL A 24 10.28 11.13 -9.67
N ARG A 25 9.21 10.50 -10.11
CA ARG A 25 8.65 10.61 -11.47
C ARG A 25 7.12 10.61 -11.32
N ASP A 26 6.40 9.95 -12.21
CA ASP A 26 4.97 9.73 -12.04
C ASP A 26 4.66 8.73 -10.92
N ILE A 27 5.68 8.03 -10.44
CA ILE A 27 5.60 7.12 -9.31
C ILE A 27 6.73 7.50 -8.34
N GLU A 28 6.36 7.86 -7.11
CA GLU A 28 7.34 8.07 -6.05
C GLU A 28 7.68 6.75 -5.39
N SER A 29 8.96 6.55 -5.11
CA SER A 29 9.43 5.37 -4.39
C SER A 29 9.91 5.76 -3.00
N TYR A 30 9.47 5.03 -1.99
CA TYR A 30 9.90 5.18 -0.60
C TYR A 30 10.42 3.84 -0.13
N VAL A 31 11.65 3.79 0.35
CA VAL A 31 12.34 2.55 0.64
C VAL A 31 12.65 2.43 2.13
N PHE A 32 12.34 1.27 2.70
CA PHE A 32 12.72 0.90 4.06
C PHE A 32 13.50 -0.40 4.02
N LYS A 33 14.69 -0.38 4.63
CA LYS A 33 15.54 -1.57 4.73
C LYS A 33 15.68 -1.99 6.18
N GLU A 34 15.44 -3.27 6.47
CA GLU A 34 15.62 -3.86 7.78
C GLU A 34 16.75 -4.88 7.73
N GLY A 35 17.63 -4.85 8.74
CA GLY A 35 18.72 -5.78 8.84
C GLY A 35 19.93 -5.38 8.01
N SER A 36 20.91 -6.26 7.92
CA SER A 36 22.15 -6.03 7.18
C SER A 36 22.61 -7.31 6.48
N GLY A 37 23.37 -7.12 5.40
CA GLY A 37 23.93 -8.24 4.63
C GLY A 37 22.86 -9.11 4.00
N GLU A 38 23.07 -10.42 4.03
CA GLU A 38 22.16 -11.39 3.41
C GLU A 38 20.82 -11.52 4.12
N LYS A 39 20.74 -11.09 5.39
CA LYS A 39 19.51 -11.14 6.18
C LYS A 39 18.66 -9.88 6.03
N SER A 40 19.08 -8.92 5.22
CA SER A 40 18.32 -7.70 5.03
C SER A 40 17.05 -7.94 4.24
N ARG A 41 16.00 -7.21 4.59
CA ARG A 41 14.72 -7.21 3.88
C ARG A 41 14.40 -5.77 3.50
N ILE A 42 13.80 -5.60 2.34
CA ILE A 42 13.47 -4.27 1.82
C ILE A 42 11.97 -4.20 1.51
N ILE A 43 11.35 -3.10 1.93
CA ILE A 43 10.01 -2.73 1.45
C ILE A 43 10.18 -1.52 0.55
N SER A 44 9.67 -1.61 -0.67
CA SER A 44 9.59 -0.49 -1.59
C SER A 44 8.13 -0.05 -1.69
N PHE A 45 7.83 1.11 -1.12
CA PHE A 45 6.48 1.68 -1.18
C PHE A 45 6.39 2.54 -2.45
N LEU A 46 5.50 2.18 -3.34
CA LEU A 46 5.33 2.84 -4.63
C LEU A 46 4.04 3.68 -4.60
N ARG A 47 4.19 4.99 -4.64
CA ARG A 47 3.07 5.93 -4.58
C ARG A 47 2.82 6.51 -5.95
N PRO A 48 1.69 6.15 -6.61
CA PRO A 48 1.37 6.74 -7.90
C PRO A 48 0.96 8.19 -7.75
N LEU A 49 1.43 9.02 -8.67
CA LEU A 49 1.08 10.44 -8.73
C LEU A 49 0.00 10.65 -9.78
N LYS A 50 -0.61 11.83 -9.76
CA LYS A 50 -1.60 12.28 -10.75
C LYS A 50 -2.92 11.53 -10.75
N HIS A 51 -3.13 10.60 -9.83
CA HIS A 51 -4.45 9.98 -9.66
C HIS A 51 -5.37 10.97 -8.91
N PRO A 52 -6.63 11.19 -9.32
CA PRO A 52 -7.37 10.45 -10.36
C PRO A 52 -7.25 11.00 -11.79
N GLU A 53 -6.49 12.07 -12.04
CA GLU A 53 -6.37 12.66 -13.37
C GLU A 53 -5.73 11.71 -14.39
N SER A 54 -4.81 10.84 -13.92
CA SER A 54 -4.18 9.84 -14.76
C SER A 54 -4.16 8.50 -14.03
N ILE A 55 -4.69 7.46 -14.66
CA ILE A 55 -4.73 6.12 -14.10
C ILE A 55 -3.46 5.30 -14.38
N ARG A 56 -2.67 5.68 -15.37
CA ARG A 56 -1.48 4.91 -15.77
C ARG A 56 -0.49 4.67 -14.63
N PRO A 57 -0.11 5.67 -13.83
CA PRO A 57 0.81 5.43 -12.72
C PRO A 57 0.25 4.42 -11.71
N LEU A 58 -1.04 4.49 -11.41
CA LEU A 58 -1.69 3.53 -10.52
C LEU A 58 -1.60 2.11 -11.10
N LEU A 59 -1.95 1.93 -12.36
CA LEU A 59 -1.90 0.60 -13.00
C LEU A 59 -0.48 0.05 -13.04
N SER A 60 0.51 0.90 -13.29
CA SER A 60 1.92 0.48 -13.29
C SER A 60 2.36 -0.01 -11.93
N VAL A 61 1.97 0.69 -10.86
CA VAL A 61 2.26 0.27 -9.48
C VAL A 61 1.59 -1.05 -9.17
N LEU A 62 0.30 -1.19 -9.50
CA LEU A 62 -0.46 -2.41 -9.22
C LEU A 62 0.09 -3.63 -9.95
N ASN A 63 0.74 -3.43 -11.09
CA ASN A 63 1.31 -4.52 -11.86
C ASN A 63 2.49 -5.19 -11.14
N VAL A 64 3.18 -4.49 -10.26
CA VAL A 64 4.35 -5.03 -9.54
C VAL A 64 4.12 -5.18 -8.04
N ALA A 65 3.06 -4.61 -7.49
CA ALA A 65 2.82 -4.63 -6.05
C ALA A 65 2.32 -5.99 -5.57
N LYS A 66 2.74 -6.38 -4.37
CA LYS A 66 2.30 -7.60 -3.69
C LYS A 66 1.31 -7.31 -2.56
N ALA A 67 1.29 -6.07 -2.11
CA ALA A 67 0.38 -5.62 -1.07
C ALA A 67 -0.04 -4.18 -1.34
N GLY A 68 -1.07 -3.72 -0.63
CA GLY A 68 -1.54 -2.35 -0.74
C GLY A 68 -1.71 -1.70 0.61
N ILE A 69 -1.51 -0.40 0.64
CA ILE A 69 -1.83 0.46 1.78
C ILE A 69 -2.61 1.65 1.24
N ILE A 70 -3.77 1.90 1.81
CA ILE A 70 -4.57 3.07 1.43
C ILE A 70 -4.81 3.92 2.67
N GLU A 71 -4.34 5.16 2.63
CA GLU A 71 -4.69 6.18 3.61
C GLU A 71 -5.98 6.85 3.14
N ILE A 72 -7.03 6.77 3.94
CA ILE A 72 -8.34 7.32 3.58
C ILE A 72 -8.59 8.60 4.37
N SER A 73 -8.60 9.73 3.68
CA SER A 73 -8.91 11.03 4.25
C SER A 73 -10.37 11.43 4.02
N LYS A 74 -10.99 10.87 2.98
CA LYS A 74 -12.40 11.10 2.65
C LYS A 74 -12.90 9.94 1.80
N ILE A 75 -14.22 9.77 1.77
CA ILE A 75 -14.86 8.78 0.92
C ILE A 75 -15.40 9.50 -0.32
N ASP A 76 -14.87 9.14 -1.48
CA ASP A 76 -15.28 9.73 -2.77
C ASP A 76 -15.26 8.65 -3.87
N ALA A 77 -15.60 9.06 -5.09
CA ALA A 77 -15.62 8.15 -6.23
C ALA A 77 -14.23 7.59 -6.55
N ALA A 78 -13.17 8.37 -6.31
CA ALA A 78 -11.80 7.92 -6.55
C ALA A 78 -11.44 6.74 -5.66
N LEU A 79 -11.89 6.72 -4.40
CA LEU A 79 -11.66 5.61 -3.49
C LEU A 79 -12.25 4.31 -4.05
N GLY A 80 -13.51 4.36 -4.52
CA GLY A 80 -14.16 3.19 -5.10
C GLY A 80 -13.38 2.64 -6.28
N GLU A 81 -12.93 3.52 -7.17
CA GLU A 81 -12.12 3.16 -8.34
C GLU A 81 -10.80 2.51 -7.93
N ILE A 82 -10.13 3.04 -6.92
CA ILE A 82 -8.88 2.49 -6.40
C ILE A 82 -9.10 1.08 -5.87
N LEU A 83 -10.14 0.87 -5.06
CA LEU A 83 -10.44 -0.45 -4.47
C LEU A 83 -10.72 -1.49 -5.56
N VAL A 84 -11.49 -1.13 -6.58
CA VAL A 84 -11.77 -2.01 -7.71
C VAL A 84 -10.47 -2.35 -8.45
N SER A 85 -9.59 -1.37 -8.62
CA SER A 85 -8.31 -1.59 -9.31
C SER A 85 -7.43 -2.58 -8.55
N PHE A 86 -7.34 -2.49 -7.22
CA PHE A 86 -6.62 -3.46 -6.40
C PHE A 86 -7.23 -4.86 -6.53
N SER A 87 -8.54 -4.95 -6.50
CA SER A 87 -9.26 -6.22 -6.63
C SER A 87 -8.97 -6.86 -7.99
N CYS A 88 -9.06 -6.08 -9.06
CA CYS A 88 -8.77 -6.58 -10.42
C CYS A 88 -7.32 -7.01 -10.58
N ALA A 89 -6.40 -6.38 -9.87
CA ALA A 89 -4.99 -6.76 -9.88
C ALA A 89 -4.70 -8.01 -9.02
N GLY A 90 -5.69 -8.49 -8.26
CA GLY A 90 -5.54 -9.69 -7.42
C GLY A 90 -4.71 -9.47 -6.17
N ILE A 91 -4.62 -8.25 -5.66
CA ILE A 91 -3.83 -7.93 -4.47
C ILE A 91 -4.66 -8.20 -3.22
N GLN A 92 -4.43 -9.36 -2.60
CA GLN A 92 -5.22 -9.82 -1.46
C GLN A 92 -4.69 -9.34 -0.11
N ASN A 93 -3.42 -8.99 -0.04
CA ASN A 93 -2.79 -8.49 1.19
C ASN A 93 -2.79 -6.99 1.22
N GLY A 94 -3.26 -6.41 2.31
CA GLY A 94 -3.26 -4.95 2.42
C GLY A 94 -3.90 -4.44 3.68
N MET A 95 -3.92 -3.14 3.79
CA MET A 95 -4.57 -2.44 4.90
C MET A 95 -5.12 -1.10 4.44
N VAL A 96 -6.18 -0.66 5.09
CA VAL A 96 -6.67 0.71 4.95
C VAL A 96 -6.50 1.40 6.29
N ILE A 97 -6.09 2.65 6.25
CA ILE A 97 -5.86 3.48 7.43
C ILE A 97 -6.79 4.69 7.33
N ILE A 98 -7.71 4.79 8.27
CA ILE A 98 -8.64 5.91 8.31
C ILE A 98 -7.93 7.07 8.99
N ASN A 99 -7.67 8.12 8.21
CA ASN A 99 -6.98 9.32 8.66
C ASN A 99 -7.70 10.56 8.11
N PRO A 100 -8.88 10.90 8.69
CA PRO A 100 -9.70 11.98 8.17
C PRO A 100 -8.99 13.33 8.30
N GLU A 101 -9.33 14.24 7.39
CA GLU A 101 -8.91 15.62 7.51
C GLU A 101 -9.50 16.25 8.75
N GLU A 102 -8.88 17.35 9.21
CA GLU A 102 -9.35 18.11 10.35
C GLU A 102 -10.86 18.44 10.20
N ASP A 103 -11.64 18.20 11.24
CA ASP A 103 -13.09 18.39 11.26
C ASP A 103 -13.89 17.45 10.36
N ALA A 104 -13.24 16.46 9.73
CA ALA A 104 -13.93 15.45 8.95
C ALA A 104 -14.15 14.18 9.78
N TRP A 105 -15.18 13.42 9.42
CA TRP A 105 -15.50 12.15 10.06
C TRP A 105 -15.73 11.08 8.99
N ILE A 106 -15.16 9.90 9.22
CA ILE A 106 -15.28 8.78 8.30
C ILE A 106 -15.85 7.59 9.06
N ASP A 107 -16.95 7.02 8.53
CA ASP A 107 -17.57 5.84 9.10
C ASP A 107 -16.79 4.58 8.73
N GLU A 108 -16.21 3.94 9.74
CA GLU A 108 -15.46 2.68 9.57
C GLU A 108 -16.33 1.58 8.94
N GLU A 109 -17.60 1.51 9.32
CA GLU A 109 -18.52 0.51 8.78
C GLU A 109 -18.73 0.70 7.27
N GLN A 110 -18.81 1.93 6.80
CA GLN A 110 -18.90 2.22 5.37
C GLN A 110 -17.66 1.75 4.62
N ILE A 111 -16.47 1.93 5.21
CA ILE A 111 -15.22 1.41 4.63
C ILE A 111 -15.25 -0.11 4.57
N SER A 112 -15.72 -0.76 5.64
CA SER A 112 -15.84 -2.22 5.68
C SER A 112 -16.75 -2.74 4.56
N VAL A 113 -17.87 -2.07 4.31
CA VAL A 113 -18.79 -2.43 3.23
C VAL A 113 -18.13 -2.28 1.87
N LEU A 114 -17.40 -1.17 1.65
CA LEU A 114 -16.70 -0.94 0.40
C LEU A 114 -15.63 -2.01 0.11
N LEU A 115 -14.87 -2.40 1.13
CA LEU A 115 -13.87 -3.46 1.00
C LEU A 115 -14.53 -4.80 0.67
N SER A 116 -15.63 -5.11 1.35
CA SER A 116 -16.38 -6.34 1.12
C SER A 116 -16.94 -6.39 -0.31
N GLN A 117 -17.50 -5.29 -0.78
CA GLN A 117 -18.03 -5.19 -2.15
C GLN A 117 -16.92 -5.35 -3.20
N ALA A 118 -15.73 -4.83 -2.92
CA ALA A 118 -14.58 -4.98 -3.80
C ALA A 118 -13.92 -6.37 -3.71
N GLY A 119 -14.28 -7.17 -2.70
CA GLY A 119 -13.69 -8.48 -2.50
C GLY A 119 -12.28 -8.44 -1.94
N LEU A 120 -11.95 -7.40 -1.17
CA LEU A 120 -10.65 -7.22 -0.55
C LEU A 120 -10.71 -7.57 0.94
N PRO A 121 -10.02 -8.64 1.38
CA PRO A 121 -10.01 -9.03 2.79
C PRO A 121 -8.93 -8.26 3.58
N TRP A 122 -8.91 -6.95 3.42
CA TRP A 122 -7.90 -6.09 4.01
C TRP A 122 -8.25 -5.68 5.44
N GLN A 123 -7.22 -5.46 6.23
CA GLN A 123 -7.35 -4.97 7.60
C GLN A 123 -7.67 -3.48 7.62
N ILE A 124 -8.53 -3.07 8.58
CA ILE A 124 -8.91 -1.67 8.74
C ILE A 124 -8.30 -1.15 10.04
N TYR A 125 -7.59 -0.03 9.95
CA TYR A 125 -7.12 0.73 11.10
C TYR A 125 -7.95 2.00 11.22
N ASN A 126 -8.62 2.18 12.35
CA ASN A 126 -9.47 3.36 12.58
C ASN A 126 -8.69 4.61 13.03
N SER A 127 -7.38 4.47 13.22
CA SER A 127 -6.46 5.56 13.50
C SER A 127 -5.09 5.20 12.94
N MET A 128 -4.21 6.21 12.80
CA MET A 128 -2.88 6.02 12.23
C MET A 128 -2.02 5.16 13.16
N PRO A 129 -1.56 3.96 12.71
CA PRO A 129 -0.64 3.15 13.50
C PRO A 129 0.75 3.76 13.52
N GLU A 130 1.57 3.32 14.49
CA GLU A 130 2.98 3.69 14.50
C GLU A 130 3.67 3.19 13.22
N PRO A 131 4.62 3.96 12.65
CA PRO A 131 5.27 3.54 11.41
C PRO A 131 5.91 2.16 11.47
N HIS A 132 6.54 1.81 12.58
CA HIS A 132 7.17 0.49 12.72
C HIS A 132 6.14 -0.65 12.70
N ARG A 133 4.92 -0.41 13.17
CA ARG A 133 3.85 -1.41 13.13
C ARG A 133 3.38 -1.65 11.70
N ILE A 134 3.28 -0.58 10.92
CA ILE A 134 2.92 -0.69 9.51
C ILE A 134 3.95 -1.56 8.78
N ARG A 135 5.23 -1.27 8.96
CA ARG A 135 6.31 -2.04 8.33
C ARG A 135 6.34 -3.49 8.81
N SER A 136 6.17 -3.71 10.11
CA SER A 136 6.11 -5.04 10.69
C SER A 136 4.97 -5.86 10.10
N ASN A 137 3.78 -5.25 9.96
CA ASN A 137 2.63 -5.93 9.38
C ASN A 137 2.87 -6.32 7.92
N ILE A 138 3.57 -5.48 7.16
CA ILE A 138 3.93 -5.81 5.78
C ILE A 138 4.87 -7.03 5.76
N PHE A 139 5.89 -7.04 6.61
CA PHE A 139 6.78 -8.20 6.69
C PHE A 139 6.05 -9.46 7.13
N ASP A 140 5.07 -9.34 8.04
CA ASP A 140 4.30 -10.49 8.52
C ASP A 140 3.36 -11.06 7.45
N MET A 141 2.94 -10.27 6.47
CA MET A 141 2.13 -10.75 5.35
C MET A 141 2.88 -11.73 4.46
N PHE A 142 4.20 -11.65 4.42
CA PHE A 142 5.03 -12.45 3.56
C PHE A 142 6.17 -13.06 4.37
N ASN A 143 6.33 -14.38 4.29
CA ASN A 143 7.53 -14.97 4.81
C ASN A 143 8.65 -14.93 3.75
N GLU A 144 9.88 -15.05 4.21
CA GLU A 144 11.05 -14.95 3.35
C GLU A 144 11.03 -15.96 2.19
N ARG A 145 10.52 -17.15 2.46
CA ARG A 145 10.42 -18.22 1.46
C ARG A 145 9.43 -17.85 0.34
N GLU A 146 8.29 -17.27 0.68
CA GLU A 146 7.29 -16.84 -0.31
C GLU A 146 7.84 -15.78 -1.24
N ILE A 147 8.59 -14.83 -0.71
CA ILE A 147 9.21 -13.77 -1.49
C ILE A 147 10.25 -14.34 -2.45
N LEU A 148 11.09 -15.25 -1.98
CA LEU A 148 12.14 -15.88 -2.80
C LEU A 148 11.53 -16.77 -3.89
N ASP A 149 10.50 -17.54 -3.57
CA ASP A 149 9.83 -18.40 -4.53
C ASP A 149 9.23 -17.58 -5.67
N GLU A 150 8.61 -16.43 -5.38
CA GLU A 150 8.07 -15.54 -6.39
C GLU A 150 9.17 -14.96 -7.28
N GLN A 151 10.31 -14.60 -6.71
CA GLN A 151 11.43 -14.06 -7.46
C GLN A 151 12.04 -15.12 -8.41
N LEU A 152 12.00 -16.40 -8.02
CA LEU A 152 12.49 -17.49 -8.83
C LEU A 152 11.55 -17.85 -9.98
N ILE A 153 10.25 -17.63 -9.84
CA ILE A 153 9.25 -17.94 -10.84
C ILE A 153 9.20 -16.88 -11.95
N LEU A 154 9.59 -15.66 -11.65
CA LEU A 154 9.60 -14.59 -12.65
C LEU A 154 10.65 -14.85 -13.73
N PRO A 155 10.26 -14.86 -15.00
CA PRO A 155 11.18 -15.07 -16.11
C PRO A 155 12.20 -13.95 -16.24
#